data_8b55afa2982bedcdf37b177608f6b771
#
_entry.id   8b55afa2982bedcdf37b177608f6b771
#
_cell.length_a   1.000
_cell.length_b   1.000
_cell.length_c   1.000
_cell.angle_alpha   90.00
_cell.angle_beta   90.00
_cell.angle_gamma   90.00
#
_symmetry.space_group_name_H-M   'P 1'
#
loop_
_entity.id
_entity.type
_entity.pdbx_description
1 polymer ?
#
loop_
_entity_poly.entity_id
_entity_poly.type
_entity_poly.pdbx_seq_one_letter_code
_entity_poly.pdbx_strand_id
1 'polypeptide(L)'
;MTVAVVVVIFTVRDGELCVLLIERSAPPCQGLWALPGGIPQPGETLHAAAVRKLREETGVADVFLEQLYTFDRLGEGSADVVVSYFALVDVERTRLREELEWRPAWHPVKALPPLAFENERVVALAQERLRNKLEYTNIAYSLLPPRFTLSELQRVYEAILGEPIDKRNFRRRIVGLGIVRETGEVRKHGAHRPAMLYEFTKREPMVL
;
A
#
# COMPACT_ATOMS: atom_id res chain seq x y z
N MET A 1 -9.06 -18.25 -22.69
CA MET A 1 -9.17 -17.65 -21.36
C MET A 1 -7.89 -16.89 -21.07
N THR A 2 -7.98 -15.60 -20.88
CA THR A 2 -6.85 -14.72 -20.56
C THR A 2 -6.79 -14.48 -19.04
N VAL A 3 -5.57 -14.48 -18.48
CA VAL A 3 -5.33 -14.20 -17.07
C VAL A 3 -4.44 -12.96 -16.97
N ALA A 4 -4.79 -12.04 -16.09
CA ALA A 4 -3.96 -10.88 -15.77
C ALA A 4 -3.68 -10.80 -14.27
N VAL A 5 -2.63 -10.07 -13.92
CA VAL A 5 -2.32 -9.69 -12.55
C VAL A 5 -2.44 -8.19 -12.41
N VAL A 6 -2.90 -7.71 -11.25
CA VAL A 6 -2.89 -6.30 -10.87
C VAL A 6 -2.37 -6.15 -9.44
N VAL A 7 -1.74 -5.01 -9.15
CA VAL A 7 -1.10 -4.78 -7.85
C VAL A 7 -1.60 -3.48 -7.24
N VAL A 8 -2.18 -3.55 -6.06
CA VAL A 8 -2.54 -2.38 -5.24
C VAL A 8 -1.40 -2.07 -4.31
N ILE A 9 -0.75 -0.93 -4.49
CA ILE A 9 0.28 -0.45 -3.56
C ILE A 9 -0.27 0.74 -2.79
N PHE A 10 -0.32 0.61 -1.47
CA PHE A 10 -0.70 1.70 -0.59
C PHE A 10 0.49 2.33 0.11
N THR A 11 0.36 3.62 0.36
CA THR A 11 1.21 4.37 1.27
C THR A 11 0.38 5.36 2.08
N VAL A 12 0.96 5.95 3.11
CA VAL A 12 0.38 7.10 3.81
C VAL A 12 1.23 8.32 3.49
N ARG A 13 0.60 9.34 2.90
CA ARG A 13 1.22 10.60 2.56
C ARG A 13 0.34 11.75 3.04
N ASP A 14 0.94 12.75 3.69
CA ASP A 14 0.24 13.94 4.19
C ASP A 14 -0.98 13.62 5.08
N GLY A 15 -0.94 12.49 5.80
CA GLY A 15 -2.03 12.01 6.66
C GLY A 15 -3.18 11.32 5.93
N GLU A 16 -3.04 11.03 4.65
CA GLU A 16 -4.03 10.34 3.83
C GLU A 16 -3.52 9.01 3.30
N LEU A 17 -4.40 8.03 3.18
CA LEU A 17 -4.11 6.78 2.49
C LEU A 17 -4.11 7.04 0.98
N CYS A 18 -2.99 6.75 0.34
CA CYS A 18 -2.80 6.89 -1.10
C CYS A 18 -2.56 5.54 -1.76
N VAL A 19 -2.97 5.42 -3.01
CA VAL A 19 -2.72 4.27 -3.88
C VAL A 19 -1.84 4.69 -5.06
N LEU A 20 -0.93 3.81 -5.47
CA LEU A 20 -0.12 3.99 -6.66
C LEU A 20 -0.91 3.60 -7.90
N LEU A 21 -1.05 4.52 -8.81
CA LEU A 21 -1.68 4.33 -10.12
C LEU A 21 -0.71 4.66 -11.24
N ILE A 22 -0.99 4.16 -12.43
CA ILE A 22 -0.28 4.48 -13.68
C ILE A 22 -1.28 5.11 -14.66
N GLU A 23 -0.85 6.15 -15.39
CA GLU A 23 -1.64 6.70 -16.50
C GLU A 23 -1.40 5.84 -17.75
N ARG A 24 -2.46 5.30 -18.35
CA ARG A 24 -2.34 4.43 -19.51
C ARG A 24 -1.99 5.21 -20.77
N SER A 25 -0.90 4.85 -21.43
CA SER A 25 -0.41 5.46 -22.66
C SER A 25 -1.01 4.84 -23.94
N ALA A 26 -1.63 3.63 -23.82
CA ALA A 26 -2.13 2.86 -24.96
C ALA A 26 -3.54 2.29 -24.75
N PRO A 27 -4.27 1.97 -25.85
CA PRO A 27 -5.53 1.24 -25.79
C PRO A 27 -5.39 -0.16 -25.13
N PRO A 28 -6.47 -0.72 -24.58
CA PRO A 28 -7.74 -0.06 -24.29
C PRO A 28 -7.62 0.94 -23.12
N CYS A 29 -8.58 1.86 -22.98
CA CYS A 29 -8.64 2.85 -21.89
C CYS A 29 -7.44 3.82 -21.83
N GLN A 30 -6.90 4.23 -22.98
CA GLN A 30 -5.85 5.23 -23.06
C GLN A 30 -6.27 6.55 -22.35
N GLY A 31 -5.36 7.12 -21.56
CA GLY A 31 -5.57 8.35 -20.78
C GLY A 31 -6.31 8.14 -19.47
N LEU A 32 -6.81 6.94 -19.18
CA LEU A 32 -7.34 6.60 -17.86
C LEU A 32 -6.23 6.09 -16.94
N TRP A 33 -6.48 6.23 -15.64
CA TRP A 33 -5.62 5.67 -14.62
C TRP A 33 -5.92 4.19 -14.37
N ALA A 34 -4.92 3.42 -14.01
CA ALA A 34 -5.07 1.99 -13.71
C ALA A 34 -4.12 1.55 -12.59
N LEU A 35 -4.42 0.41 -11.99
CA LEU A 35 -3.46 -0.30 -11.16
C LEU A 35 -2.33 -0.86 -12.04
N PRO A 36 -1.06 -0.84 -11.56
CA PRO A 36 0.03 -1.54 -12.21
C PRO A 36 -0.33 -3.02 -12.42
N GLY A 37 -0.04 -3.57 -13.61
CA GLY A 37 -0.40 -4.94 -13.89
C GLY A 37 -0.29 -5.33 -15.36
N GLY A 38 -0.71 -6.55 -15.67
CA GLY A 38 -0.69 -7.04 -17.03
C GLY A 38 -0.74 -8.57 -17.14
N ILE A 39 -0.47 -9.07 -18.33
CA ILE A 39 -0.53 -10.50 -18.63
C ILE A 39 0.79 -11.17 -18.26
N PRO A 40 0.77 -12.33 -17.56
CA PRO A 40 1.96 -13.14 -17.32
C PRO A 40 2.62 -13.61 -18.64
N GLN A 41 3.93 -13.71 -18.64
CA GLN A 41 4.68 -14.28 -19.75
C GLN A 41 4.59 -15.82 -19.73
N PRO A 42 4.82 -16.49 -20.87
CA PRO A 42 4.86 -17.97 -20.91
C PRO A 42 5.85 -18.53 -19.88
N GLY A 43 5.36 -19.44 -19.03
CA GLY A 43 6.17 -20.06 -17.97
C GLY A 43 6.37 -19.20 -16.72
N GLU A 44 5.84 -17.97 -16.68
CA GLU A 44 5.93 -17.08 -15.52
C GLU A 44 4.83 -17.41 -14.50
N THR A 45 5.18 -17.40 -13.21
CA THR A 45 4.16 -17.49 -12.14
C THR A 45 3.41 -16.16 -12.01
N LEU A 46 2.17 -16.20 -11.51
CA LEU A 46 1.36 -14.97 -11.29
C LEU A 46 2.06 -13.99 -10.34
N HIS A 47 2.70 -14.50 -9.30
CA HIS A 47 3.47 -13.67 -8.37
C HIS A 47 4.68 -13.00 -9.07
N ALA A 48 5.43 -13.74 -9.87
CA ALA A 48 6.57 -13.19 -10.63
C ALA A 48 6.10 -12.11 -11.62
N ALA A 49 4.97 -12.36 -12.31
CA ALA A 49 4.35 -11.38 -13.20
C ALA A 49 3.96 -10.10 -12.46
N ALA A 50 3.36 -10.20 -11.27
CA ALA A 50 3.00 -9.06 -10.44
C ALA A 50 4.23 -8.23 -10.03
N VAL A 51 5.30 -8.88 -9.56
CA VAL A 51 6.57 -8.23 -9.21
C VAL A 51 7.20 -7.55 -10.40
N ARG A 52 7.29 -8.24 -11.54
CA ARG A 52 7.86 -7.69 -12.79
C ARG A 52 7.07 -6.46 -13.24
N LYS A 53 5.75 -6.58 -13.35
CA LYS A 53 4.89 -5.49 -13.80
C LYS A 53 4.96 -4.26 -12.88
N LEU A 54 4.95 -4.47 -11.58
CA LEU A 54 5.14 -3.38 -10.63
C LEU A 54 6.47 -2.65 -10.88
N ARG A 55 7.56 -3.39 -11.01
CA ARG A 55 8.88 -2.82 -11.25
C ARG A 55 8.97 -2.10 -12.61
N GLU A 56 8.45 -2.71 -13.68
CA GLU A 56 8.46 -2.14 -15.03
C GLU A 56 7.67 -0.83 -15.11
N GLU A 57 6.48 -0.78 -14.52
CA GLU A 57 5.52 0.31 -14.69
C GLU A 57 5.66 1.42 -13.64
N THR A 58 6.32 1.17 -12.52
CA THR A 58 6.43 2.16 -11.44
C THR A 58 7.85 2.37 -10.91
N GLY A 59 8.74 1.43 -11.14
CA GLY A 59 10.08 1.41 -10.54
C GLY A 59 10.11 0.85 -9.11
N VAL A 60 8.97 0.55 -8.50
CA VAL A 60 8.90 -0.03 -7.15
C VAL A 60 9.39 -1.47 -7.17
N ALA A 61 10.28 -1.81 -6.25
CA ALA A 61 10.88 -3.14 -6.10
C ALA A 61 11.03 -3.51 -4.62
N ASP A 62 11.38 -4.77 -4.36
CA ASP A 62 11.69 -5.29 -3.02
C ASP A 62 10.56 -5.11 -2.00
N VAL A 63 9.32 -5.26 -2.45
CA VAL A 63 8.13 -5.21 -1.62
C VAL A 63 7.51 -6.60 -1.45
N PHE A 64 6.98 -6.87 -0.26
CA PHE A 64 6.23 -8.08 -0.02
C PHE A 64 4.82 -7.95 -0.62
N LEU A 65 4.53 -8.76 -1.62
CA LEU A 65 3.21 -8.85 -2.25
C LEU A 65 2.40 -9.98 -1.62
N GLU A 66 1.22 -9.65 -1.14
CA GLU A 66 0.23 -10.62 -0.67
C GLU A 66 -0.91 -10.71 -1.69
N GLN A 67 -1.33 -11.94 -2.02
CA GLN A 67 -2.50 -12.13 -2.86
C GLN A 67 -3.75 -11.63 -2.13
N LEU A 68 -4.50 -10.76 -2.80
CA LEU A 68 -5.71 -10.15 -2.26
C LEU A 68 -6.95 -10.98 -2.60
N TYR A 69 -7.23 -11.12 -3.89
CA TYR A 69 -8.43 -11.77 -4.41
C TYR A 69 -8.27 -12.14 -5.89
N THR A 70 -9.15 -13.01 -6.37
CA THR A 70 -9.26 -13.33 -7.80
C THR A 70 -10.64 -12.90 -8.28
N PHE A 71 -10.67 -12.06 -9.30
CA PHE A 71 -11.89 -11.56 -9.92
C PHE A 71 -12.16 -12.29 -11.24
N ASP A 72 -13.41 -12.64 -11.47
CA ASP A 72 -13.91 -12.96 -12.80
C ASP A 72 -14.13 -11.64 -13.52
N ARG A 73 -13.41 -11.36 -14.56
CA ARG A 73 -13.50 -10.14 -15.38
C ARG A 73 -13.76 -8.83 -14.58
N LEU A 74 -12.92 -7.85 -14.80
CA LEU A 74 -13.06 -6.50 -14.22
C LEU A 74 -13.41 -5.51 -15.33
N GLY A 75 -14.70 -5.39 -15.67
CA GLY A 75 -15.17 -4.46 -16.68
C GLY A 75 -14.84 -4.86 -18.13
N GLU A 76 -15.21 -3.99 -19.06
CA GLU A 76 -14.98 -4.19 -20.49
C GLU A 76 -13.49 -4.03 -20.83
N GLY A 77 -13.01 -4.89 -21.73
CA GLY A 77 -11.61 -4.89 -22.17
C GLY A 77 -10.61 -5.49 -21.18
N SER A 78 -11.04 -5.96 -20.00
CA SER A 78 -10.16 -6.67 -19.07
C SER A 78 -9.95 -8.14 -19.47
N ALA A 79 -8.98 -8.81 -18.81
CA ALA A 79 -8.79 -10.25 -18.90
C ALA A 79 -10.01 -11.02 -18.33
N ASP A 80 -10.16 -12.29 -18.72
CA ASP A 80 -11.25 -13.15 -18.22
C ASP A 80 -11.13 -13.42 -16.72
N VAL A 81 -9.89 -13.53 -16.23
CA VAL A 81 -9.56 -13.68 -14.80
C VAL A 81 -8.49 -12.66 -14.42
N VAL A 82 -8.70 -11.96 -13.32
CA VAL A 82 -7.74 -10.99 -12.77
C VAL A 82 -7.35 -11.38 -11.35
N VAL A 83 -6.09 -11.72 -11.16
CA VAL A 83 -5.52 -12.02 -9.83
C VAL A 83 -4.89 -10.76 -9.25
N SER A 84 -5.44 -10.29 -8.15
CA SER A 84 -4.96 -9.06 -7.50
C SER A 84 -4.02 -9.37 -6.33
N TYR A 85 -3.01 -8.53 -6.20
CA TYR A 85 -2.06 -8.49 -5.08
C TYR A 85 -2.12 -7.13 -4.42
N PHE A 86 -1.69 -7.05 -3.17
CA PHE A 86 -1.49 -5.76 -2.52
C PHE A 86 -0.21 -5.73 -1.68
N ALA A 87 0.32 -4.54 -1.48
CA ALA A 87 1.45 -4.28 -0.61
C ALA A 87 1.37 -2.88 0.00
N LEU A 88 2.17 -2.66 1.03
CA LEU A 88 2.35 -1.38 1.70
C LEU A 88 3.80 -0.93 1.56
N VAL A 89 4.00 0.34 1.30
CA VAL A 89 5.34 0.93 1.19
C VAL A 89 5.44 2.23 1.96
N ASP A 90 6.61 2.50 2.50
CA ASP A 90 6.97 3.80 3.05
C ASP A 90 7.30 4.75 1.89
N VAL A 91 6.52 5.81 1.72
CA VAL A 91 6.66 6.77 0.61
C VAL A 91 8.04 7.44 0.61
N GLU A 92 8.59 7.74 1.78
CA GLU A 92 9.91 8.39 1.91
C GLU A 92 11.06 7.50 1.39
N ARG A 93 10.83 6.19 1.34
CA ARG A 93 11.79 5.19 0.88
C ARG A 93 11.50 4.66 -0.51
N THR A 94 10.38 5.08 -1.11
CA THR A 94 9.92 4.62 -2.41
C THR A 94 10.18 5.69 -3.46
N ARG A 95 10.97 5.34 -4.48
CA ARG A 95 11.24 6.23 -5.61
C ARG A 95 10.49 5.72 -6.83
N LEU A 96 9.58 6.51 -7.34
CA LEU A 96 8.94 6.26 -8.62
C LEU A 96 9.90 6.66 -9.75
N ARG A 97 9.81 5.97 -10.88
CA ARG A 97 10.53 6.36 -12.09
C ARG A 97 9.67 7.35 -12.88
N GLU A 98 10.14 8.57 -13.02
CA GLU A 98 9.43 9.64 -13.74
C GLU A 98 9.51 9.49 -15.27
N GLU A 99 10.53 8.80 -15.77
CA GLU A 99 10.81 8.61 -17.20
C GLU A 99 10.05 7.44 -17.86
N LEU A 100 9.10 6.86 -17.14
CA LEU A 100 8.33 5.73 -17.65
C LEU A 100 7.18 6.20 -18.55
N GLU A 101 6.91 5.43 -19.59
CA GLU A 101 5.79 5.62 -20.51
C GLU A 101 4.43 5.70 -19.77
N TRP A 102 4.29 4.98 -18.65
CA TRP A 102 3.06 4.81 -17.87
C TRP A 102 2.87 5.80 -16.73
N ARG A 103 3.65 6.83 -16.55
CA ARG A 103 3.57 7.89 -15.53
C ARG A 103 2.97 7.45 -14.19
N PRO A 104 3.72 6.78 -13.33
CA PRO A 104 3.23 6.37 -12.02
C PRO A 104 3.02 7.60 -11.11
N ALA A 105 1.89 7.61 -10.37
CA ALA A 105 1.60 8.67 -9.40
C ALA A 105 0.80 8.16 -8.20
N TRP A 106 0.98 8.83 -7.07
CA TRP A 106 0.21 8.58 -5.85
C TRP A 106 -1.09 9.37 -5.86
N HIS A 107 -2.21 8.69 -5.66
CA HIS A 107 -3.53 9.32 -5.58
C HIS A 107 -4.18 9.01 -4.23
N PRO A 108 -4.79 10.01 -3.56
CA PRO A 108 -5.59 9.77 -2.36
C PRO A 108 -6.74 8.80 -2.66
N VAL A 109 -6.90 7.76 -1.83
CA VAL A 109 -7.98 6.77 -2.03
C VAL A 109 -9.36 7.41 -1.94
N LYS A 110 -9.49 8.52 -1.20
CA LYS A 110 -10.75 9.28 -1.09
C LYS A 110 -11.12 10.09 -2.33
N ALA A 111 -10.16 10.31 -3.24
CA ALA A 111 -10.31 11.14 -4.43
C ALA A 111 -9.64 10.48 -5.64
N LEU A 112 -10.08 9.26 -5.96
CA LEU A 112 -9.55 8.53 -7.12
C LEU A 112 -9.97 9.22 -8.43
N PRO A 113 -9.06 9.32 -9.41
CA PRO A 113 -9.44 9.70 -10.76
C PRO A 113 -10.28 8.57 -11.41
N PRO A 114 -10.87 8.79 -12.58
CA PRO A 114 -11.51 7.72 -13.34
C PRO A 114 -10.52 6.58 -13.62
N LEU A 115 -10.89 5.36 -13.22
CA LEU A 115 -10.05 4.19 -13.37
C LEU A 115 -10.48 3.30 -14.54
N ALA A 116 -9.51 2.72 -15.21
CA ALA A 116 -9.73 1.68 -16.22
C ALA A 116 -10.12 0.34 -15.55
N PHE A 117 -10.85 -0.49 -16.29
CA PHE A 117 -11.14 -1.89 -15.91
C PHE A 117 -11.81 -2.05 -14.55
N GLU A 118 -12.65 -1.11 -14.14
CA GLU A 118 -13.29 -1.15 -12.80
C GLU A 118 -12.27 -1.39 -11.65
N ASN A 119 -11.06 -0.83 -11.79
CA ASN A 119 -10.00 -1.02 -10.78
C ASN A 119 -10.37 -0.42 -9.41
N GLU A 120 -11.33 0.49 -9.33
CA GLU A 120 -11.89 0.99 -8.07
C GLU A 120 -12.46 -0.13 -7.19
N ARG A 121 -12.99 -1.21 -7.77
CA ARG A 121 -13.46 -2.39 -7.03
C ARG A 121 -12.30 -3.11 -6.33
N VAL A 122 -11.16 -3.20 -7.02
CA VAL A 122 -9.95 -3.82 -6.46
C VAL A 122 -9.36 -2.97 -5.33
N VAL A 123 -9.30 -1.63 -5.54
CA VAL A 123 -8.84 -0.68 -4.52
C VAL A 123 -9.72 -0.71 -3.28
N ALA A 124 -11.06 -0.72 -3.46
CA ALA A 124 -12.01 -0.77 -2.35
C ALA A 124 -11.83 -2.05 -1.50
N LEU A 125 -11.71 -3.22 -2.15
CA LEU A 125 -11.47 -4.48 -1.48
C LEU A 125 -10.10 -4.51 -0.75
N ALA A 126 -9.07 -3.95 -1.37
CA ALA A 126 -7.75 -3.85 -0.74
C ALA A 126 -7.77 -2.93 0.49
N GLN A 127 -8.50 -1.82 0.43
CA GLN A 127 -8.67 -0.91 1.57
C GLN A 127 -9.41 -1.60 2.72
N GLU A 128 -10.48 -2.33 2.44
CA GLU A 128 -11.19 -3.12 3.44
C GLU A 128 -10.27 -4.18 4.08
N ARG A 129 -9.53 -4.92 3.25
CA ARG A 129 -8.55 -5.91 3.73
C ARG A 129 -7.50 -5.26 4.64
N LEU A 130 -6.99 -4.09 4.25
CA LEU A 130 -5.99 -3.36 5.04
C LEU A 130 -6.54 -2.92 6.40
N ARG A 131 -7.77 -2.39 6.45
CA ARG A 131 -8.45 -2.03 7.71
C ARG A 131 -8.57 -3.23 8.63
N ASN A 132 -9.08 -4.35 8.12
CA ASN A 132 -9.24 -5.57 8.91
C ASN A 132 -7.88 -6.09 9.42
N LYS A 133 -6.83 -6.04 8.61
CA LYS A 133 -5.49 -6.48 9.02
C LYS A 133 -4.86 -5.65 10.14
N LEU A 134 -5.19 -4.37 10.27
CA LEU A 134 -4.74 -3.54 11.40
C LEU A 134 -5.24 -4.05 12.77
N GLU A 135 -6.32 -4.83 12.79
CA GLU A 135 -6.88 -5.35 14.03
C GLU A 135 -6.09 -6.53 14.58
N TYR A 136 -5.53 -7.37 13.70
CA TYR A 136 -4.92 -8.65 14.07
C TYR A 136 -3.52 -8.88 13.52
N THR A 137 -2.88 -7.86 12.92
CA THR A 137 -1.50 -7.97 12.44
C THR A 137 -0.69 -6.71 12.73
N ASN A 138 0.62 -6.83 12.59
CA ASN A 138 1.55 -5.69 12.67
C ASN A 138 1.77 -4.98 11.31
N ILE A 139 0.89 -5.15 10.32
CA ILE A 139 1.10 -4.77 8.91
C ILE A 139 1.58 -3.32 8.69
N ALA A 140 1.27 -2.40 9.62
CA ALA A 140 1.70 -1.00 9.58
C ALA A 140 3.24 -0.82 9.57
N TYR A 141 4.02 -1.89 9.86
CA TYR A 141 5.49 -1.82 9.86
C TYR A 141 6.08 -1.39 8.51
N SER A 142 5.39 -1.70 7.41
CA SER A 142 5.82 -1.37 6.05
C SER A 142 5.60 0.09 5.67
N LEU A 143 4.74 0.81 6.41
CA LEU A 143 4.37 2.21 6.16
C LEU A 143 5.22 3.21 6.95
N LEU A 144 6.15 2.72 7.77
CA LEU A 144 6.93 3.55 8.67
C LEU A 144 8.43 3.25 8.55
N PRO A 145 9.28 4.26 8.79
CA PRO A 145 10.70 4.05 8.89
C PRO A 145 11.05 3.09 10.04
N PRO A 146 12.29 2.57 10.12
CA PRO A 146 12.72 1.68 11.21
C PRO A 146 12.48 2.25 12.60
N ARG A 147 12.64 3.58 12.77
CA ARG A 147 12.43 4.30 14.03
C ARG A 147 11.38 5.38 13.85
N PHE A 148 10.36 5.34 14.68
CA PHE A 148 9.20 6.22 14.60
C PHE A 148 8.69 6.57 16.00
N THR A 149 7.86 7.60 16.09
CA THR A 149 7.13 7.96 17.31
C THR A 149 5.75 7.28 17.33
N LEU A 150 5.18 7.02 18.49
CA LEU A 150 3.79 6.52 18.57
C LEU A 150 2.77 7.47 17.94
N SER A 151 3.09 8.76 17.82
CA SER A 151 2.23 9.72 17.12
C SER A 151 2.29 9.55 15.59
N GLU A 152 3.43 9.17 15.03
CA GLU A 152 3.54 8.81 13.61
C GLU A 152 2.77 7.52 13.32
N LEU A 153 2.93 6.51 14.16
CA LEU A 153 2.16 5.27 14.04
C LEU A 153 0.64 5.52 14.15
N GLN A 154 0.20 6.36 15.11
CA GLN A 154 -1.21 6.73 15.24
C GLN A 154 -1.75 7.39 13.97
N ARG A 155 -1.01 8.33 13.36
CA ARG A 155 -1.42 8.97 12.09
C ARG A 155 -1.57 7.95 10.95
N VAL A 156 -0.71 6.93 10.88
CA VAL A 156 -0.86 5.85 9.90
C VAL A 156 -2.17 5.09 10.11
N TYR A 157 -2.51 4.74 11.36
CA TYR A 157 -3.78 4.09 11.67
C TYR A 157 -4.97 4.98 11.33
N GLU A 158 -4.94 6.27 11.71
CA GLU A 158 -6.00 7.24 11.39
C GLU A 158 -6.19 7.43 9.89
N ALA A 159 -5.09 7.48 9.11
CA ALA A 159 -5.15 7.56 7.65
C ALA A 159 -5.83 6.36 7.01
N ILE A 160 -5.55 5.14 7.50
CA ILE A 160 -6.12 3.90 6.97
C ILE A 160 -7.58 3.74 7.38
N LEU A 161 -7.91 4.02 8.65
CA LEU A 161 -9.27 3.89 9.18
C LEU A 161 -10.18 5.02 8.68
N GLY A 162 -9.61 6.20 8.41
CA GLY A 162 -10.34 7.38 7.94
C GLY A 162 -11.00 8.18 9.06
N GLU A 163 -10.66 7.90 10.32
CA GLU A 163 -11.23 8.54 11.50
C GLU A 163 -10.15 8.79 12.58
N PRO A 164 -10.33 9.80 13.43
CA PRO A 164 -9.41 10.08 14.52
C PRO A 164 -9.48 9.00 15.62
N ILE A 165 -8.35 8.74 16.26
CA ILE A 165 -8.23 7.73 17.32
C ILE A 165 -7.86 8.42 18.64
N ASP A 166 -8.49 8.02 19.75
CA ASP A 166 -8.08 8.49 21.08
C ASP A 166 -6.62 8.12 21.38
N LYS A 167 -5.80 9.12 21.56
CA LYS A 167 -4.35 9.00 21.73
C LYS A 167 -3.94 8.12 22.90
N ARG A 168 -4.66 8.21 24.04
CA ARG A 168 -4.33 7.47 25.26
C ARG A 168 -4.65 5.99 25.10
N ASN A 169 -5.82 5.68 24.55
CA ASN A 169 -6.26 4.32 24.32
C ASN A 169 -5.40 3.64 23.24
N PHE A 170 -5.09 4.34 22.16
CA PHE A 170 -4.19 3.85 21.11
C PHE A 170 -2.83 3.44 21.67
N ARG A 171 -2.17 4.34 22.40
CA ARG A 171 -0.85 4.08 22.99
C ARG A 171 -0.88 2.88 23.93
N ARG A 172 -1.88 2.81 24.82
CA ARG A 172 -2.05 1.70 25.75
C ARG A 172 -2.21 0.37 24.99
N ARG A 173 -3.04 0.35 23.93
CA ARG A 173 -3.26 -0.82 23.08
C ARG A 173 -1.97 -1.26 22.39
N ILE A 174 -1.30 -0.37 21.66
CA ILE A 174 -0.12 -0.68 20.87
C ILE A 174 1.04 -1.20 21.73
N VAL A 175 1.30 -0.57 22.87
CA VAL A 175 2.33 -1.02 23.80
C VAL A 175 1.91 -2.36 24.45
N GLY A 176 0.65 -2.52 24.81
CA GLY A 176 0.12 -3.77 25.39
C GLY A 176 0.16 -4.97 24.46
N LEU A 177 0.08 -4.76 23.14
CA LEU A 177 0.24 -5.82 22.13
C LEU A 177 1.69 -6.31 21.99
N GLY A 178 2.69 -5.60 22.51
CA GLY A 178 4.09 -5.98 22.41
C GLY A 178 4.68 -5.96 20.99
N ILE A 179 3.99 -5.31 20.04
CA ILE A 179 4.44 -5.22 18.64
C ILE A 179 5.47 -4.12 18.42
N VAL A 180 5.62 -3.22 19.38
CA VAL A 180 6.62 -2.15 19.37
C VAL A 180 7.41 -2.15 20.67
N ARG A 181 8.66 -1.69 20.61
CA ARG A 181 9.52 -1.48 21.78
C ARG A 181 10.18 -0.10 21.73
N GLU A 182 10.50 0.45 22.89
CA GLU A 182 11.27 1.69 23.00
C GLU A 182 12.71 1.44 22.56
N THR A 183 13.28 2.40 21.84
CA THR A 183 14.70 2.34 21.42
C THR A 183 15.65 2.95 22.44
N GLY A 184 15.13 3.68 23.44
CA GLY A 184 15.90 4.51 24.36
C GLY A 184 16.32 5.86 23.75
N GLU A 185 16.02 6.10 22.48
CA GLU A 185 16.35 7.34 21.79
C GLU A 185 15.15 8.29 21.76
N VAL A 186 15.42 9.59 21.67
CA VAL A 186 14.41 10.62 21.53
C VAL A 186 14.67 11.47 20.28
N ARG A 187 13.60 11.86 19.59
CA ARG A 187 13.66 12.83 18.51
C ARG A 187 13.20 14.20 19.00
N LYS A 188 14.07 15.20 18.85
CA LYS A 188 13.74 16.60 19.12
C LYS A 188 13.22 17.21 17.82
N HIS A 189 12.08 17.86 17.86
CA HIS A 189 11.50 18.60 16.74
C HIS A 189 11.21 20.04 17.21
N GLY A 190 12.10 20.96 16.86
CA GLY A 190 11.99 22.36 17.26
C GLY A 190 11.91 22.56 18.78
N ALA A 191 11.03 23.45 19.25
CA ALA A 191 10.81 23.77 20.66
C ALA A 191 9.89 22.78 21.40
N HIS A 192 9.39 21.74 20.74
CA HIS A 192 8.50 20.76 21.36
C HIS A 192 9.25 19.78 22.25
N ARG A 193 8.51 19.20 23.23
CA ARG A 193 9.05 18.15 24.11
C ARG A 193 9.59 17.00 23.25
N PRO A 194 10.81 16.50 23.55
CA PRO A 194 11.38 15.36 22.86
C PRO A 194 10.42 14.16 22.85
N ALA A 195 10.27 13.54 21.69
CA ALA A 195 9.41 12.37 21.53
C ALA A 195 10.26 11.08 21.56
N MET A 196 9.85 10.12 22.40
CA MET A 196 10.45 8.78 22.44
C MET A 196 10.31 8.09 21.10
N LEU A 197 11.40 7.47 20.62
CA LEU A 197 11.40 6.65 19.43
C LEU A 197 11.13 5.18 19.77
N TYR A 198 10.35 4.57 18.91
CA TYR A 198 9.96 3.18 18.94
C TYR A 198 10.40 2.48 17.66
N GLU A 199 10.53 1.18 17.72
CA GLU A 199 10.70 0.31 16.56
C GLU A 199 9.73 -0.87 16.65
N PHE A 200 9.35 -1.47 15.52
CA PHE A 200 8.60 -2.72 15.53
C PHE A 200 9.47 -3.87 16.02
N THR A 201 8.93 -4.74 16.86
CA THR A 201 9.63 -5.93 17.37
C THR A 201 9.96 -6.91 16.25
N LYS A 202 9.12 -6.94 15.18
CA LYS A 202 9.35 -7.66 13.94
C LYS A 202 8.92 -6.81 12.75
N ARG A 203 9.74 -6.76 11.70
CA ARG A 203 9.43 -6.09 10.41
C ARG A 203 9.14 -7.11 9.30
N GLU A 204 8.38 -8.10 9.65
CA GLU A 204 7.80 -9.13 8.78
C GLU A 204 6.34 -9.33 9.17
N PRO A 205 5.46 -9.84 8.28
CA PRO A 205 4.06 -10.07 8.60
C PRO A 205 3.92 -10.98 9.82
N MET A 206 3.20 -10.52 10.83
CA MET A 206 2.93 -11.26 12.06
C MET A 206 1.47 -11.11 12.42
N VAL A 207 0.81 -12.23 12.76
CA VAL A 207 -0.52 -12.27 13.37
C VAL A 207 -0.37 -12.05 14.87
N LEU A 208 -1.27 -11.24 15.47
CA LEU A 208 -1.26 -10.84 16.88
C LEU A 208 -2.05 -11.82 17.74
#